data_234080abaa2ebd9f1860398619432c53
#
_entry.id   234080abaa2ebd9f1860398619432c53
#
_cell.length_a   1.000
_cell.length_b   1.000
_cell.length_c   1.000
_cell.angle_alpha   90.00
_cell.angle_beta   90.00
_cell.angle_gamma   90.00
#
_symmetry.space_group_name_H-M   'P 1'
#
loop_
_entity.id
_entity.type
_entity.pdbx_description
1 polymer ?
#
loop_
_entity_poly.entity_id
_entity_poly.type
_entity_poly.pdbx_seq_one_letter_code
_entity_poly.pdbx_strand_id
1 'polypeptide(L)'
;GNIRHSVSKWCFGSYPLDEFCGICKNIGIESIELLDPKDWPVVQKHGLTVAMCQGAGLGIDRGFNDPKLHDELVASYEQVIPMVAEAGLTNLICFSGKRNGLTDLQGWENCEKGLKRLMPLAEKHNVVLTMELLNSVGHKDYQCDHTIWGVELCRRIGSPNFKLLYDIYHMQIMEGNIIENIQKYHEYFSHIHTGGNPGRAEIDETQELYYPAIMKAIVETGYKGFVGQEFVPRQEDKIASLEKCIRICDV
;
A
#
# COMPACT_ATOMS: atom_id res chain seq x y z
N GLY A 1 9.57 -13.75 14.00
CA GLY A 1 9.74 -12.35 14.37
C GLY A 1 8.45 -11.61 14.62
N ASN A 2 8.55 -10.31 14.67
CA ASN A 2 7.44 -9.43 15.02
C ASN A 2 6.77 -8.78 13.78
N ILE A 3 7.26 -9.09 12.59
CA ILE A 3 6.74 -8.55 11.34
C ILE A 3 5.75 -9.55 10.72
N ARG A 4 4.61 -9.04 10.28
CA ARG A 4 3.64 -9.81 9.49
C ARG A 4 3.98 -9.61 8.03
N HIS A 5 4.42 -10.68 7.37
CA HIS A 5 4.98 -10.61 6.02
C HIS A 5 3.92 -10.74 4.92
N SER A 6 4.01 -9.86 3.93
CA SER A 6 3.18 -9.85 2.73
C SER A 6 4.03 -9.67 1.49
N VAL A 7 3.47 -9.93 0.32
CA VAL A 7 4.14 -9.70 -0.98
C VAL A 7 3.13 -9.27 -2.03
N SER A 8 3.54 -8.31 -2.85
CA SER A 8 2.75 -7.85 -4.01
C SER A 8 2.87 -8.85 -5.15
N LYS A 9 1.74 -9.40 -5.59
CA LYS A 9 1.71 -10.43 -6.64
C LYS A 9 2.31 -9.94 -7.96
N TRP A 10 2.08 -8.68 -8.31
CA TRP A 10 2.53 -8.17 -9.62
C TRP A 10 4.04 -8.23 -9.81
N CYS A 11 4.82 -8.17 -8.74
CA CYS A 11 6.28 -8.28 -8.79
C CYS A 11 6.75 -9.70 -9.16
N PHE A 12 5.88 -10.68 -9.04
CA PHE A 12 6.13 -12.10 -9.33
C PHE A 12 5.13 -12.62 -10.38
N GLY A 13 4.91 -11.80 -11.42
CA GLY A 13 3.88 -12.05 -12.42
C GLY A 13 4.02 -13.34 -13.21
N SER A 14 5.25 -13.88 -13.34
CA SER A 14 5.49 -15.13 -14.07
C SER A 14 4.99 -16.39 -13.34
N TYR A 15 4.65 -16.27 -12.04
CA TYR A 15 4.14 -17.39 -11.25
C TYR A 15 2.62 -17.40 -11.27
N PRO A 16 1.95 -18.52 -11.61
CA PRO A 16 0.50 -18.62 -11.42
C PRO A 16 0.14 -18.42 -9.96
N LEU A 17 -0.96 -17.74 -9.68
CA LEU A 17 -1.32 -17.35 -8.32
C LEU A 17 -1.44 -18.53 -7.37
N ASP A 18 -2.10 -19.60 -7.78
CA ASP A 18 -2.29 -20.79 -6.95
C ASP A 18 -0.95 -21.41 -6.52
N GLU A 19 -0.02 -21.55 -7.46
CA GLU A 19 1.34 -22.02 -7.21
C GLU A 19 2.10 -21.08 -6.29
N PHE A 20 2.01 -19.78 -6.54
CA PHE A 20 2.69 -18.77 -5.76
C PHE A 20 2.23 -18.75 -4.30
N CYS A 21 0.95 -19.01 -4.05
CA CYS A 21 0.40 -19.13 -2.69
C CYS A 21 1.12 -20.22 -1.89
N GLY A 22 1.31 -21.38 -2.49
CA GLY A 22 2.02 -22.49 -1.83
C GLY A 22 3.47 -22.13 -1.51
N ILE A 23 4.15 -21.50 -2.46
CA ILE A 23 5.54 -21.04 -2.29
C ILE A 23 5.63 -20.02 -1.14
N CYS A 24 4.76 -19.01 -1.14
CA CYS A 24 4.74 -17.97 -0.13
C CYS A 24 4.48 -18.52 1.26
N LYS A 25 3.54 -19.44 1.39
CA LYS A 25 3.23 -20.07 2.66
C LYS A 25 4.45 -20.81 3.24
N ASN A 26 5.20 -21.50 2.40
CA ASN A 26 6.38 -22.25 2.82
C ASN A 26 7.51 -21.34 3.35
N ILE A 27 7.60 -20.10 2.89
CA ILE A 27 8.65 -19.18 3.33
C ILE A 27 8.20 -18.20 4.42
N GLY A 28 7.00 -18.40 5.00
CA GLY A 28 6.52 -17.61 6.13
C GLY A 28 5.78 -16.34 5.77
N ILE A 29 5.34 -16.20 4.52
CA ILE A 29 4.49 -15.08 4.09
C ILE A 29 3.04 -15.41 4.43
N GLU A 30 2.32 -14.44 4.99
CA GLU A 30 0.93 -14.60 5.43
C GLU A 30 -0.08 -13.94 4.50
N SER A 31 0.38 -13.09 3.59
CA SER A 31 -0.48 -12.31 2.70
C SER A 31 0.12 -12.17 1.31
N ILE A 32 -0.71 -12.31 0.30
CA ILE A 32 -0.39 -11.91 -1.09
C ILE A 32 -1.37 -10.81 -1.45
N GLU A 33 -0.87 -9.67 -1.91
CA GLU A 33 -1.67 -8.47 -2.02
C GLU A 33 -1.68 -7.85 -3.41
N LEU A 34 -2.43 -6.73 -3.52
CA LEU A 34 -2.69 -6.01 -4.76
C LEU A 34 -3.35 -6.94 -5.78
N LEU A 35 -4.43 -7.57 -5.32
CA LEU A 35 -5.24 -8.51 -6.08
C LEU A 35 -6.68 -8.02 -6.16
N ASP A 36 -7.32 -8.36 -7.28
CA ASP A 36 -8.74 -8.08 -7.53
C ASP A 36 -9.64 -9.08 -6.81
N PRO A 37 -10.94 -8.75 -6.64
CA PRO A 37 -11.88 -9.62 -5.95
C PRO A 37 -11.94 -11.06 -6.46
N LYS A 38 -11.78 -11.28 -7.74
CA LYS A 38 -11.80 -12.63 -8.34
C LYS A 38 -10.67 -13.53 -7.82
N ASP A 39 -9.57 -12.94 -7.37
CA ASP A 39 -8.37 -13.66 -6.94
C ASP A 39 -8.32 -13.90 -5.43
N TRP A 40 -9.12 -13.18 -4.63
CA TRP A 40 -9.08 -13.31 -3.18
C TRP A 40 -9.40 -14.72 -2.69
N PRO A 41 -10.41 -15.43 -3.23
CA PRO A 41 -10.69 -16.81 -2.81
C PRO A 41 -9.51 -17.76 -3.05
N VAL A 42 -8.75 -17.56 -4.12
CA VAL A 42 -7.57 -18.39 -4.40
C VAL A 42 -6.53 -18.28 -3.28
N VAL A 43 -6.27 -17.07 -2.82
CA VAL A 43 -5.33 -16.80 -1.71
C VAL A 43 -5.87 -17.39 -0.41
N GLN A 44 -7.15 -17.17 -0.12
CA GLN A 44 -7.78 -17.56 1.13
C GLN A 44 -7.86 -19.07 1.30
N LYS A 45 -8.04 -19.83 0.23
CA LYS A 45 -8.06 -21.31 0.32
C LYS A 45 -6.72 -21.90 0.78
N HIS A 46 -5.62 -21.15 0.64
CA HIS A 46 -4.30 -21.53 1.15
C HIS A 46 -4.08 -21.12 2.61
N GLY A 47 -5.08 -20.51 3.25
CA GLY A 47 -4.94 -20.00 4.62
C GLY A 47 -4.18 -18.69 4.69
N LEU A 48 -4.02 -17.98 3.56
CA LEU A 48 -3.38 -16.68 3.48
C LEU A 48 -4.44 -15.57 3.42
N THR A 49 -4.03 -14.33 3.68
CA THR A 49 -4.90 -13.16 3.55
C THR A 49 -4.44 -12.24 2.42
N VAL A 50 -5.20 -11.18 2.16
CA VAL A 50 -4.87 -10.14 1.19
C VAL A 50 -4.81 -8.81 1.95
N ALA A 51 -3.61 -8.40 2.33
CA ALA A 51 -3.40 -7.24 3.19
C ALA A 51 -3.73 -5.91 2.52
N MET A 52 -3.71 -5.86 1.19
CA MET A 52 -4.10 -4.69 0.41
C MET A 52 -4.89 -5.15 -0.81
N CYS A 53 -6.16 -4.79 -0.86
CA CYS A 53 -7.06 -5.10 -1.95
C CYS A 53 -7.01 -4.02 -3.03
N GLN A 54 -7.25 -4.42 -4.27
CA GLN A 54 -7.50 -3.51 -5.39
C GLN A 54 -8.78 -3.94 -6.12
N GLY A 55 -9.12 -3.27 -7.20
CA GLY A 55 -10.31 -3.60 -7.99
C GLY A 55 -11.33 -2.48 -8.06
N ALA A 56 -11.07 -1.36 -7.41
CA ALA A 56 -11.90 -0.16 -7.50
C ALA A 56 -11.08 1.01 -8.08
N GLY A 57 -11.77 2.03 -8.56
CA GLY A 57 -11.16 3.25 -9.03
C GLY A 57 -10.79 3.22 -10.51
N LEU A 58 -10.02 4.23 -10.93
CA LEU A 58 -9.69 4.51 -12.32
C LEU A 58 -8.18 4.49 -12.58
N GLY A 59 -7.40 3.90 -11.68
CA GLY A 59 -5.95 3.84 -11.76
C GLY A 59 -5.26 4.98 -11.01
N ILE A 60 -3.94 5.02 -11.14
CA ILE A 60 -3.09 5.94 -10.37
C ILE A 60 -3.28 7.40 -10.78
N ASP A 61 -3.41 7.63 -12.08
CA ASP A 61 -3.41 8.98 -12.64
C ASP A 61 -4.73 9.73 -12.49
N ARG A 62 -5.83 8.98 -12.38
CA ARG A 62 -7.19 9.51 -12.31
C ARG A 62 -7.77 9.21 -10.93
N GLY A 63 -7.63 10.16 -10.03
CA GLY A 63 -7.94 9.95 -8.62
C GLY A 63 -8.85 11.03 -8.02
N PHE A 64 -8.93 11.00 -6.69
CA PHE A 64 -9.89 11.80 -5.94
C PHE A 64 -9.63 13.31 -5.97
N ASN A 65 -8.46 13.76 -6.45
CA ASN A 65 -8.19 15.19 -6.58
C ASN A 65 -8.91 15.84 -7.76
N ASP A 66 -9.59 15.06 -8.59
CA ASP A 66 -10.36 15.58 -9.72
C ASP A 66 -11.88 15.46 -9.43
N PRO A 67 -12.56 16.58 -9.12
CA PRO A 67 -13.99 16.55 -8.82
C PRO A 67 -14.86 16.00 -9.95
N LYS A 68 -14.42 16.11 -11.21
CA LYS A 68 -15.15 15.57 -12.36
C LYS A 68 -15.26 14.06 -12.32
N LEU A 69 -14.35 13.40 -11.60
CA LEU A 69 -14.31 11.94 -11.49
C LEU A 69 -15.02 11.43 -10.23
N HIS A 70 -15.46 12.30 -9.34
CA HIS A 70 -16.02 11.88 -8.04
C HIS A 70 -17.18 10.92 -8.18
N ASP A 71 -18.16 11.19 -9.03
CA ASP A 71 -19.35 10.32 -9.16
C ASP A 71 -18.95 8.92 -9.63
N GLU A 72 -18.07 8.83 -10.62
CA GLU A 72 -17.57 7.56 -11.14
C GLU A 72 -16.71 6.81 -10.11
N LEU A 73 -15.81 7.52 -9.43
CA LEU A 73 -14.96 6.93 -8.39
C LEU A 73 -15.80 6.44 -7.22
N VAL A 74 -16.74 7.25 -6.74
CA VAL A 74 -17.61 6.88 -5.63
C VAL A 74 -18.44 5.64 -5.98
N ALA A 75 -19.03 5.59 -7.17
CA ALA A 75 -19.80 4.43 -7.61
C ALA A 75 -18.92 3.16 -7.65
N SER A 76 -17.68 3.26 -8.12
CA SER A 76 -16.74 2.14 -8.15
C SER A 76 -16.42 1.63 -6.75
N TYR A 77 -16.06 2.52 -5.83
CA TYR A 77 -15.71 2.14 -4.45
C TYR A 77 -16.94 1.64 -3.66
N GLU A 78 -18.11 2.20 -3.89
CA GLU A 78 -19.35 1.71 -3.26
C GLU A 78 -19.62 0.25 -3.62
N GLN A 79 -19.24 -0.17 -4.81
CA GLN A 79 -19.41 -1.55 -5.25
C GLN A 79 -18.41 -2.48 -4.57
N VAL A 80 -17.15 -2.07 -4.42
CA VAL A 80 -16.06 -2.94 -3.95
C VAL A 80 -15.92 -2.97 -2.43
N ILE A 81 -16.22 -1.88 -1.73
CA ILE A 81 -16.14 -1.84 -0.25
C ILE A 81 -16.89 -3.00 0.42
N PRO A 82 -18.15 -3.29 0.07
CA PRO A 82 -18.83 -4.44 0.66
C PRO A 82 -18.19 -5.78 0.33
N MET A 83 -17.58 -5.91 -0.85
CA MET A 83 -16.87 -7.14 -1.24
C MET A 83 -15.64 -7.39 -0.37
N VAL A 84 -14.90 -6.33 -0.05
CA VAL A 84 -13.74 -6.39 0.87
C VAL A 84 -14.19 -6.91 2.24
N ALA A 85 -15.25 -6.33 2.78
CA ALA A 85 -15.81 -6.71 4.08
C ALA A 85 -16.32 -8.15 4.08
N GLU A 86 -17.05 -8.55 3.04
CA GLU A 86 -17.61 -9.90 2.92
C GLU A 86 -16.51 -10.96 2.87
N ALA A 87 -15.38 -10.63 2.25
CA ALA A 87 -14.21 -11.50 2.20
C ALA A 87 -13.42 -11.53 3.53
N GLY A 88 -13.79 -10.72 4.52
CA GLY A 88 -13.06 -10.60 5.79
C GLY A 88 -11.74 -9.82 5.66
N LEU A 89 -11.62 -9.00 4.63
CA LEU A 89 -10.44 -8.17 4.35
C LEU A 89 -10.66 -6.74 4.84
N THR A 90 -9.62 -5.92 4.85
CA THR A 90 -9.68 -4.60 5.50
C THR A 90 -9.29 -3.44 4.58
N ASN A 91 -8.13 -3.51 3.96
CA ASN A 91 -7.57 -2.37 3.22
C ASN A 91 -7.92 -2.41 1.74
N LEU A 92 -8.37 -1.28 1.21
CA LEU A 92 -8.66 -1.10 -0.21
C LEU A 92 -7.90 0.12 -0.72
N ILE A 93 -7.03 -0.08 -1.72
CA ILE A 93 -6.15 0.97 -2.23
C ILE A 93 -6.92 2.06 -2.97
N CYS A 94 -6.48 3.32 -2.79
CA CYS A 94 -6.95 4.45 -3.57
C CYS A 94 -5.79 5.39 -3.89
N PHE A 95 -6.04 6.35 -4.78
CA PHE A 95 -5.01 7.24 -5.32
C PHE A 95 -5.50 8.68 -5.36
N SER A 96 -4.57 9.63 -5.17
CA SER A 96 -4.89 11.04 -5.29
C SER A 96 -5.15 11.46 -6.75
N GLY A 97 -4.45 10.84 -7.68
CA GLY A 97 -4.41 11.29 -9.06
C GLY A 97 -3.29 12.30 -9.30
N LYS A 98 -3.12 12.68 -10.55
CA LYS A 98 -2.13 13.69 -10.96
C LYS A 98 -2.56 15.08 -10.50
N ARG A 99 -1.57 15.88 -10.17
CA ARG A 99 -1.78 17.27 -9.73
C ARG A 99 -2.47 18.14 -10.80
N ASN A 100 -2.07 18.02 -12.04
CA ASN A 100 -2.63 18.80 -13.18
C ASN A 100 -2.78 20.29 -12.87
N GLY A 101 -1.75 20.90 -12.27
CA GLY A 101 -1.72 22.31 -11.93
C GLY A 101 -2.44 22.69 -10.63
N LEU A 102 -3.05 21.73 -9.91
CA LEU A 102 -3.67 22.01 -8.62
C LEU A 102 -2.62 22.37 -7.56
N THR A 103 -2.98 23.32 -6.70
CA THR A 103 -2.21 23.57 -5.48
C THR A 103 -2.42 22.45 -4.48
N ASP A 104 -1.59 22.40 -3.43
CA ASP A 104 -1.78 21.45 -2.35
C ASP A 104 -3.16 21.61 -1.71
N LEU A 105 -3.56 22.86 -1.43
CA LEU A 105 -4.87 23.14 -0.84
C LEU A 105 -6.03 22.66 -1.72
N GLN A 106 -5.97 22.93 -3.00
CA GLN A 106 -6.99 22.48 -3.94
C GLN A 106 -7.06 20.95 -3.98
N GLY A 107 -5.92 20.28 -3.98
CA GLY A 107 -5.85 18.81 -3.92
C GLY A 107 -6.48 18.25 -2.65
N TRP A 108 -6.15 18.83 -1.48
CA TRP A 108 -6.75 18.42 -0.22
C TRP A 108 -8.27 18.63 -0.21
N GLU A 109 -8.73 19.78 -0.63
CA GLU A 109 -10.17 20.08 -0.67
C GLU A 109 -10.93 19.13 -1.60
N ASN A 110 -10.37 18.88 -2.78
CA ASN A 110 -11.00 17.99 -3.76
C ASN A 110 -11.02 16.54 -3.28
N CYS A 111 -9.90 16.03 -2.78
CA CYS A 111 -9.82 14.67 -2.25
C CYS A 111 -10.75 14.49 -1.04
N GLU A 112 -10.75 15.46 -0.12
CA GLU A 112 -11.60 15.44 1.06
C GLU A 112 -13.07 15.33 0.65
N LYS A 113 -13.51 16.16 -0.28
CA LYS A 113 -14.91 16.18 -0.74
C LYS A 113 -15.34 14.82 -1.31
N GLY A 114 -14.53 14.22 -2.15
CA GLY A 114 -14.85 12.93 -2.78
C GLY A 114 -14.79 11.77 -1.79
N LEU A 115 -13.73 11.70 -1.00
CA LEU A 115 -13.51 10.60 -0.06
C LEU A 115 -14.51 10.61 1.10
N LYS A 116 -14.92 11.78 1.57
CA LYS A 116 -15.95 11.88 2.64
C LYS A 116 -17.28 11.26 2.22
N ARG A 117 -17.60 11.21 0.94
CA ARG A 117 -18.80 10.54 0.45
C ARG A 117 -18.76 9.03 0.69
N LEU A 118 -17.57 8.44 0.84
CA LEU A 118 -17.38 7.01 1.04
C LEU A 118 -17.17 6.61 2.50
N MET A 119 -16.87 7.57 3.38
CA MET A 119 -16.54 7.24 4.77
C MET A 119 -17.68 6.57 5.54
N PRO A 120 -18.96 6.99 5.42
CA PRO A 120 -20.04 6.27 6.10
C PRO A 120 -20.11 4.79 5.72
N LEU A 121 -19.92 4.47 4.46
CA LEU A 121 -19.93 3.08 3.98
C LEU A 121 -18.69 2.32 4.46
N ALA A 122 -17.52 2.93 4.36
CA ALA A 122 -16.27 2.33 4.83
C ALA A 122 -16.35 2.04 6.33
N GLU A 123 -16.84 2.97 7.12
CA GLU A 123 -17.00 2.80 8.58
C GLU A 123 -18.01 1.70 8.91
N LYS A 124 -19.14 1.67 8.21
CA LYS A 124 -20.15 0.63 8.37
C LYS A 124 -19.57 -0.77 8.14
N HIS A 125 -18.72 -0.92 7.16
CA HIS A 125 -18.14 -2.21 6.76
C HIS A 125 -16.77 -2.49 7.37
N ASN A 126 -16.21 -1.61 8.19
CA ASN A 126 -14.86 -1.72 8.75
C ASN A 126 -13.78 -1.89 7.67
N VAL A 127 -13.97 -1.22 6.55
CA VAL A 127 -13.01 -1.16 5.44
C VAL A 127 -12.23 0.14 5.54
N VAL A 128 -10.91 0.08 5.32
CA VAL A 128 -10.04 1.24 5.33
C VAL A 128 -9.65 1.56 3.89
N LEU A 129 -10.04 2.75 3.43
CA LEU A 129 -9.52 3.26 2.16
C LEU A 129 -8.11 3.75 2.40
N THR A 130 -7.15 3.21 1.65
CA THR A 130 -5.73 3.40 1.91
C THR A 130 -5.09 4.05 0.69
N MET A 131 -4.71 5.33 0.83
CA MET A 131 -4.11 6.09 -0.27
C MET A 131 -2.61 5.87 -0.30
N GLU A 132 -2.09 5.49 -1.49
CA GLU A 132 -0.68 5.22 -1.65
C GLU A 132 0.14 6.50 -1.81
N LEU A 133 1.24 6.58 -1.05
CA LEU A 133 2.30 7.55 -1.22
C LEU A 133 3.22 7.05 -2.34
N LEU A 134 3.29 7.79 -3.45
CA LEU A 134 4.11 7.42 -4.61
C LEU A 134 5.15 8.51 -4.91
N ASN A 135 6.26 8.12 -5.55
CA ASN A 135 7.21 9.11 -6.02
C ASN A 135 6.73 9.73 -7.35
N SER A 136 6.81 11.06 -7.43
CA SER A 136 6.41 11.80 -8.63
C SER A 136 7.52 11.91 -9.68
N VAL A 137 8.66 11.26 -9.44
CA VAL A 137 9.73 11.12 -10.44
C VAL A 137 9.35 10.02 -11.44
N GLY A 138 8.96 8.85 -10.95
CA GLY A 138 8.52 7.70 -11.77
C GLY A 138 7.03 7.75 -12.13
N HIS A 139 6.20 8.25 -11.21
CA HIS A 139 4.77 8.51 -11.44
C HIS A 139 4.56 10.01 -11.62
N LYS A 140 4.95 10.51 -12.78
CA LYS A 140 5.02 11.95 -13.04
C LYS A 140 3.73 12.66 -12.65
N ASP A 141 3.90 13.76 -11.90
CA ASP A 141 2.84 14.66 -11.45
C ASP A 141 1.86 14.08 -10.40
N TYR A 142 2.10 12.87 -9.87
CA TYR A 142 1.24 12.33 -8.81
C TYR A 142 1.22 13.28 -7.61
N GLN A 143 0.03 13.55 -7.05
CA GLN A 143 -0.08 14.60 -6.03
C GLN A 143 0.30 14.14 -4.63
N CYS A 144 -0.11 12.95 -4.20
CA CYS A 144 0.21 12.42 -2.87
C CYS A 144 1.63 11.84 -2.84
N ASP A 145 2.64 12.68 -3.04
CA ASP A 145 4.04 12.28 -3.19
C ASP A 145 4.93 12.60 -1.99
N HIS A 146 4.33 13.10 -0.89
CA HIS A 146 5.02 13.38 0.38
C HIS A 146 4.16 12.96 1.55
N THR A 147 4.78 12.42 2.58
CA THR A 147 4.07 11.93 3.77
C THR A 147 3.21 13.01 4.41
N ILE A 148 3.75 14.23 4.55
CA ILE A 148 3.01 15.34 5.18
C ILE A 148 1.75 15.71 4.40
N TRP A 149 1.77 15.60 3.08
CA TRP A 149 0.59 15.86 2.26
C TRP A 149 -0.52 14.84 2.56
N GLY A 150 -0.16 13.57 2.62
CA GLY A 150 -1.11 12.50 2.95
C GLY A 150 -1.65 12.61 4.38
N VAL A 151 -0.79 12.95 5.34
CA VAL A 151 -1.19 13.12 6.74
C VAL A 151 -2.20 14.27 6.88
N GLU A 152 -1.98 15.40 6.18
CA GLU A 152 -2.95 16.50 6.20
C GLU A 152 -4.29 16.07 5.62
N LEU A 153 -4.29 15.27 4.56
CA LEU A 153 -5.53 14.72 4.01
C LEU A 153 -6.26 13.83 5.03
N CYS A 154 -5.54 12.98 5.76
CA CYS A 154 -6.12 12.17 6.83
C CYS A 154 -6.78 13.03 7.91
N ARG A 155 -6.12 14.11 8.32
CA ARG A 155 -6.66 15.04 9.31
C ARG A 155 -7.94 15.71 8.83
N ARG A 156 -7.98 16.14 7.58
CA ARG A 156 -9.15 16.79 6.97
C ARG A 156 -10.34 15.85 6.85
N ILE A 157 -10.08 14.60 6.46
CA ILE A 157 -11.15 13.60 6.36
C ILE A 157 -11.65 13.21 7.75
N GLY A 158 -10.75 13.05 8.72
CA GLY A 158 -11.11 12.86 10.13
C GLY A 158 -11.77 11.53 10.44
N SER A 159 -11.64 10.52 9.58
CA SER A 159 -12.18 9.19 9.79
C SER A 159 -11.06 8.18 10.02
N PRO A 160 -11.22 7.24 10.95
CA PRO A 160 -10.24 6.16 11.13
C PRO A 160 -10.22 5.19 9.93
N ASN A 161 -11.18 5.30 9.02
CA ASN A 161 -11.32 4.45 7.85
C ASN A 161 -10.70 5.05 6.59
N PHE A 162 -9.89 6.10 6.75
CA PHE A 162 -9.00 6.60 5.72
C PHE A 162 -7.58 6.68 6.28
N LYS A 163 -6.65 5.94 5.66
CA LYS A 163 -5.26 5.86 6.07
C LYS A 163 -4.35 5.92 4.84
N LEU A 164 -3.05 5.81 5.08
CA LEU A 164 -2.03 5.85 4.03
C LEU A 164 -1.33 4.51 3.90
N LEU A 165 -0.92 4.21 2.68
CA LEU A 165 0.07 3.18 2.40
C LEU A 165 1.43 3.89 2.34
N TYR A 166 2.30 3.59 3.31
CA TYR A 166 3.65 4.14 3.36
C TYR A 166 4.59 3.23 2.57
N ASP A 167 4.96 3.67 1.37
CA ASP A 167 5.91 2.95 0.53
C ASP A 167 7.32 3.50 0.75
N ILE A 168 8.17 2.70 1.38
CA ILE A 168 9.52 3.10 1.78
C ILE A 168 10.38 3.45 0.56
N TYR A 169 10.27 2.66 -0.51
CA TYR A 169 11.00 2.94 -1.75
C TYR A 169 10.62 4.31 -2.33
N HIS A 170 9.32 4.57 -2.47
CA HIS A 170 8.84 5.84 -3.02
C HIS A 170 9.22 7.02 -2.13
N MET A 171 9.08 6.88 -0.83
CA MET A 171 9.36 7.98 0.10
C MET A 171 10.86 8.24 0.28
N GLN A 172 11.71 7.23 0.07
CA GLN A 172 13.15 7.47 0.02
C GLN A 172 13.52 8.39 -1.15
N ILE A 173 12.90 8.21 -2.29
CA ILE A 173 13.13 9.09 -3.47
C ILE A 173 12.68 10.52 -3.18
N MET A 174 11.53 10.69 -2.53
CA MET A 174 10.91 12.01 -2.35
C MET A 174 11.45 12.78 -1.15
N GLU A 175 11.69 12.11 -0.03
CA GLU A 175 11.95 12.82 1.23
C GLU A 175 12.99 12.17 2.13
N GLY A 176 13.21 10.86 2.02
CA GLY A 176 14.10 10.16 2.94
C GLY A 176 13.58 10.22 4.39
N ASN A 177 14.51 10.29 5.34
CA ASN A 177 14.17 10.41 6.77
C ASN A 177 13.17 9.35 7.24
N ILE A 178 13.35 8.12 6.73
CA ILE A 178 12.35 7.04 6.80
C ILE A 178 12.00 6.68 8.25
N ILE A 179 13.01 6.41 9.08
CA ILE A 179 12.78 5.98 10.47
C ILE A 179 12.03 7.06 11.27
N GLU A 180 12.45 8.31 11.15
CA GLU A 180 11.80 9.41 11.87
C GLU A 180 10.35 9.60 11.41
N ASN A 181 10.10 9.51 10.10
CA ASN A 181 8.74 9.63 9.55
C ASN A 181 7.84 8.48 10.00
N ILE A 182 8.37 7.26 10.09
CA ILE A 182 7.62 6.12 10.62
C ILE A 182 7.28 6.36 12.09
N GLN A 183 8.24 6.77 12.90
CA GLN A 183 8.02 7.06 14.33
C GLN A 183 6.98 8.15 14.53
N LYS A 184 7.02 9.18 13.71
CA LYS A 184 6.15 10.37 13.85
C LYS A 184 4.74 10.14 13.31
N TYR A 185 4.60 9.38 12.22
CA TYR A 185 3.34 9.31 11.47
C TYR A 185 2.71 7.91 11.38
N HIS A 186 3.27 6.92 12.08
CA HIS A 186 2.79 5.52 12.00
C HIS A 186 1.28 5.36 12.23
N GLU A 187 0.67 6.22 13.04
CA GLU A 187 -0.77 6.15 13.33
C GLU A 187 -1.63 6.39 12.09
N TYR A 188 -1.07 7.05 11.08
CA TYR A 188 -1.76 7.30 9.81
C TYR A 188 -1.56 6.17 8.79
N PHE A 189 -0.73 5.18 9.09
CA PHE A 189 -0.41 4.11 8.16
C PHE A 189 -1.22 2.85 8.44
N SER A 190 -1.92 2.33 7.43
CA SER A 190 -2.59 1.02 7.53
C SER A 190 -1.82 -0.06 6.77
N HIS A 191 -0.83 0.31 5.97
CA HIS A 191 0.01 -0.62 5.22
C HIS A 191 1.38 -0.03 4.92
N ILE A 192 2.39 -0.90 4.77
CA ILE A 192 3.76 -0.51 4.48
C ILE A 192 4.30 -1.39 3.35
N HIS A 193 4.94 -0.77 2.36
CA HIS A 193 5.65 -1.47 1.29
C HIS A 193 7.15 -1.24 1.37
N THR A 194 7.92 -2.24 0.93
CA THR A 194 9.37 -2.17 0.77
C THR A 194 9.76 -2.07 -0.70
N GLY A 195 11.01 -1.80 -0.95
CA GLY A 195 11.65 -1.84 -2.26
C GLY A 195 13.06 -1.29 -2.15
N GLY A 196 14.02 -1.88 -2.86
CA GLY A 196 15.40 -1.40 -2.87
C GLY A 196 15.53 -0.10 -3.66
N ASN A 197 16.29 0.85 -3.16
CA ASN A 197 16.55 2.10 -3.86
C ASN A 197 18.06 2.30 -4.02
N PRO A 198 18.53 2.62 -5.22
CA PRO A 198 17.79 2.82 -6.46
C PRO A 198 17.34 1.52 -7.13
N GLY A 199 16.37 1.65 -8.04
CA GLY A 199 16.00 0.60 -8.97
C GLY A 199 14.82 -0.27 -8.61
N ARG A 200 14.24 -0.11 -7.41
CA ARG A 200 13.06 -0.87 -6.96
C ARG A 200 13.27 -2.40 -7.03
N ALA A 201 14.48 -2.83 -6.70
CA ALA A 201 14.87 -4.23 -6.71
C ALA A 201 15.00 -4.77 -5.28
N GLU A 202 15.77 -5.85 -5.11
CA GLU A 202 15.98 -6.47 -3.80
C GLU A 202 16.37 -5.46 -2.73
N ILE A 203 15.98 -5.74 -1.49
CA ILE A 203 16.25 -4.86 -0.34
C ILE A 203 17.53 -5.24 0.42
N ASP A 204 18.41 -5.97 -0.23
CA ASP A 204 19.68 -6.44 0.34
C ASP A 204 20.78 -5.35 0.33
N GLU A 205 22.02 -5.77 0.46
CA GLU A 205 23.19 -4.89 0.51
C GLU A 205 23.52 -4.18 -0.81
N THR A 206 22.78 -4.46 -1.89
CA THR A 206 23.01 -3.85 -3.21
C THR A 206 22.31 -2.51 -3.40
N GLN A 207 21.70 -1.98 -2.34
CA GLN A 207 20.93 -0.75 -2.39
C GLN A 207 21.16 0.09 -1.12
N GLU A 208 20.59 1.28 -1.04
CA GLU A 208 20.96 2.29 -0.03
C GLU A 208 20.21 2.24 1.30
N LEU A 209 19.05 1.57 1.37
CA LEU A 209 18.20 1.55 2.57
C LEU A 209 18.63 0.43 3.53
N TYR A 210 18.81 0.78 4.80
CA TYR A 210 19.15 -0.23 5.82
C TYR A 210 17.89 -0.80 6.47
N TYR A 211 17.30 -1.78 5.83
CA TYR A 211 16.02 -2.37 6.23
C TYR A 211 15.96 -2.98 7.63
N PRO A 212 17.03 -3.61 8.17
CA PRO A 212 16.94 -4.11 9.55
C PRO A 212 16.59 -3.03 10.58
N ALA A 213 17.19 -1.84 10.48
CA ALA A 213 16.88 -0.73 11.38
C ALA A 213 15.48 -0.16 11.12
N ILE A 214 15.07 -0.11 9.85
CA ILE A 214 13.74 0.38 9.49
C ILE A 214 12.66 -0.56 10.07
N MET A 215 12.81 -1.86 9.92
CA MET A 215 11.86 -2.84 10.46
C MET A 215 11.79 -2.78 11.99
N LYS A 216 12.94 -2.63 12.63
CA LYS A 216 12.99 -2.46 14.09
C LYS A 216 12.21 -1.23 14.54
N ALA A 217 12.35 -0.12 13.82
CA ALA A 217 11.60 1.09 14.10
C ALA A 217 10.08 0.86 13.94
N ILE A 218 9.67 0.14 12.91
CA ILE A 218 8.26 -0.21 12.69
C ILE A 218 7.72 -1.01 13.88
N VAL A 219 8.44 -2.04 14.32
CA VAL A 219 8.03 -2.86 15.47
C VAL A 219 7.91 -2.00 16.74
N GLU A 220 8.87 -1.12 16.98
CA GLU A 220 8.88 -0.25 18.17
C GLU A 220 7.71 0.73 18.23
N THR A 221 7.10 1.09 17.11
CA THR A 221 5.91 1.95 17.08
C THR A 221 4.64 1.24 17.56
N GLY A 222 4.67 -0.08 17.63
CA GLY A 222 3.46 -0.88 17.92
C GLY A 222 2.60 -1.16 16.70
N TYR A 223 3.08 -0.83 15.49
CA TYR A 223 2.37 -1.13 14.24
C TYR A 223 2.01 -2.61 14.15
N LYS A 224 0.74 -2.91 13.87
CA LYS A 224 0.20 -4.29 13.82
C LYS A 224 -0.18 -4.74 12.42
N GLY A 225 -0.01 -3.88 11.42
CA GLY A 225 -0.32 -4.23 10.03
C GLY A 225 0.76 -5.09 9.39
N PHE A 226 0.64 -5.27 8.10
CA PHE A 226 1.59 -6.04 7.31
C PHE A 226 2.71 -5.16 6.76
N VAL A 227 3.84 -5.79 6.46
CA VAL A 227 4.89 -5.21 5.61
C VAL A 227 4.92 -6.02 4.32
N GLY A 228 4.57 -5.37 3.21
CA GLY A 228 4.50 -5.99 1.89
C GLY A 228 5.76 -5.76 1.08
N GLN A 229 6.36 -6.85 0.62
CA GLN A 229 7.49 -6.78 -0.30
C GLN A 229 6.98 -6.37 -1.68
N GLU A 230 7.40 -5.19 -2.14
CA GLU A 230 7.03 -4.69 -3.46
C GLU A 230 8.29 -4.25 -4.20
N PHE A 231 9.18 -5.19 -4.41
CA PHE A 231 10.38 -5.01 -5.23
C PHE A 231 10.31 -5.92 -6.45
N VAL A 232 10.94 -5.48 -7.53
CA VAL A 232 11.04 -6.28 -8.76
C VAL A 232 12.36 -7.05 -8.73
N PRO A 233 12.33 -8.39 -8.54
CA PRO A 233 13.57 -9.16 -8.41
C PRO A 233 14.43 -9.07 -9.67
N ARG A 234 15.72 -8.79 -9.47
CA ARG A 234 16.73 -8.81 -10.54
C ARG A 234 17.47 -10.14 -10.60
N GLN A 235 17.52 -10.86 -9.48
CA GLN A 235 18.17 -12.16 -9.41
C GLN A 235 17.40 -13.19 -10.23
N GLU A 236 18.12 -14.14 -10.81
CA GLU A 236 17.50 -15.20 -11.61
C GLU A 236 16.56 -16.06 -10.77
N ASP A 237 16.99 -16.46 -9.58
CA ASP A 237 16.15 -17.18 -8.62
C ASP A 237 15.31 -16.18 -7.81
N LYS A 238 14.16 -15.85 -8.34
CA LYS A 238 13.26 -14.83 -7.75
C LYS A 238 12.73 -15.24 -6.39
N ILE A 239 12.47 -16.52 -6.17
CA ILE A 239 11.96 -17.02 -4.91
C ILE A 239 13.04 -17.00 -3.82
N ALA A 240 14.27 -17.32 -4.16
CA ALA A 240 15.40 -17.18 -3.24
C ALA A 240 15.61 -15.72 -2.83
N SER A 241 15.44 -14.78 -3.77
CA SER A 241 15.47 -13.34 -3.47
C SER A 241 14.37 -12.95 -2.50
N LEU A 242 13.14 -13.42 -2.72
CA LEU A 242 12.01 -13.12 -1.84
C LEU A 242 12.26 -13.67 -0.44
N GLU A 243 12.71 -14.90 -0.34
CA GLU A 243 13.02 -15.54 0.95
C GLU A 243 14.10 -14.77 1.71
N LYS A 244 15.17 -14.35 1.02
CA LYS A 244 16.24 -13.52 1.61
C LYS A 244 15.66 -12.19 2.14
N CYS A 245 14.81 -11.53 1.37
CA CYS A 245 14.21 -10.25 1.76
C CYS A 245 13.27 -10.41 2.96
N ILE A 246 12.52 -11.50 3.04
CA ILE A 246 11.72 -11.82 4.21
C ILE A 246 12.63 -11.96 5.45
N ARG A 247 13.74 -12.68 5.34
CA ARG A 247 14.68 -12.83 6.47
C ARG A 247 15.26 -11.49 6.92
N ILE A 248 15.57 -10.58 6.00
CA ILE A 248 16.07 -9.25 6.32
C ILE A 248 15.05 -8.48 7.16
N CYS A 249 13.76 -8.63 6.85
CA CYS A 249 12.69 -7.92 7.54
C CYS A 249 12.22 -8.62 8.83
N ASP A 250 12.60 -9.86 9.05
CA ASP A 250 12.08 -10.65 10.18
C ASP A 250 12.85 -10.37 11.47
N VAL A 251 12.51 -9.27 12.12
CA VAL A 251 13.16 -8.80 13.33
C VAL A 251 12.32 -9.02 14.59
#